data_1423a09a9295bf2a1c43e8cd27c1769a
#
_entry.id   1423a09a9295bf2a1c43e8cd27c1769a
#
_cell.length_a   1.000
_cell.length_b   1.000
_cell.length_c   1.000
_cell.angle_alpha   90.00
_cell.angle_beta   90.00
_cell.angle_gamma   90.00
#
_symmetry.space_group_name_H-M   'P 1'
#
loop_
_entity.id
_entity.type
_entity.pdbx_description
1 polymer ?
#
loop_
_entity_poly.entity_id
_entity_poly.type
_entity_poly.pdbx_seq_one_letter_code
_entity_poly.pdbx_strand_id
1 'polypeptide(L)'
;VTGKPLSAFAQETIFEPLQMKDTFFHPAETYLPRIAPTTMMDDGSVLKGVVHDPTAGAMAGEAGHAGLFTSAHDLARFARMILQGGQLEGARILRPETVKLMSSVQTPEAVSVRRGLGFDIDSPYAGPRGKNFPLGSFGHSGWTGTSLWIDPFSRTTVIFLSNRNHPSGGDVRKLRYQLGNLAAEATGFDFTAVSGALPEVTDRKTTDTPEKVQYPVGNVLSGIDVLIASAFAPLNDLRVGLITNPTGLNRDRRSTIDLLYEAPSVKLVSLFGPEHGIRGTADGKVEDGVDSRTGLPIRSLYAGKDRRKPSPEHLKEIDALVFDMQDIGCRFYTYLSTMGLAMEAAKEAGIQFVVLDRVNPLGGEKVAGPLRDGDQKFVAFHDIPLQHGMTAGEI
;
A
#
# COMPACT_ATOMS: atom_id res chain seq x y z
N VAL A 1 3.68 19.31 6.61
CA VAL A 1 2.58 20.26 6.41
C VAL A 1 2.43 21.18 7.61
N THR A 2 2.43 20.65 8.84
CA THR A 2 2.23 21.43 10.09
C THR A 2 3.52 21.79 10.80
N GLY A 3 4.65 21.13 10.47
CA GLY A 3 5.91 21.25 11.19
C GLY A 3 5.94 20.56 12.57
N LYS A 4 4.85 19.87 12.96
CA LYS A 4 4.75 19.11 14.20
C LYS A 4 4.97 17.61 13.95
N PRO A 5 5.51 16.85 14.94
CA PRO A 5 5.45 15.41 14.93
C PRO A 5 4.01 14.91 14.76
N LEU A 6 3.82 13.75 14.12
CA LEU A 6 2.49 13.19 13.88
C LEU A 6 1.74 12.91 15.19
N SER A 7 2.45 12.39 16.19
CA SER A 7 1.91 12.14 17.54
C SER A 7 1.35 13.41 18.18
N ALA A 8 2.12 14.49 18.19
CA ALA A 8 1.71 15.77 18.77
C ALA A 8 0.51 16.38 18.02
N PHE A 9 0.56 16.33 16.68
CA PHE A 9 -0.55 16.83 15.85
C PHE A 9 -1.83 16.03 16.09
N ALA A 10 -1.76 14.71 16.09
CA ALA A 10 -2.92 13.86 16.31
C ALA A 10 -3.49 14.00 17.72
N GLN A 11 -2.61 14.14 18.72
CA GLN A 11 -3.01 14.37 20.11
C GLN A 11 -3.84 15.64 20.25
N GLU A 12 -3.33 16.77 19.78
CA GLU A 12 -3.99 18.08 19.90
C GLU A 12 -5.28 18.20 19.08
N THR A 13 -5.28 17.62 17.86
CA THR A 13 -6.35 17.89 16.90
C THR A 13 -7.42 16.80 16.83
N ILE A 14 -7.13 15.59 17.33
CA ILE A 14 -8.04 14.45 17.27
C ILE A 14 -8.28 13.84 18.64
N PHE A 15 -7.22 13.38 19.32
CA PHE A 15 -7.40 12.52 20.49
C PHE A 15 -7.92 13.29 21.71
N GLU A 16 -7.36 14.44 22.04
CA GLU A 16 -7.84 15.29 23.14
C GLU A 16 -9.25 15.81 22.91
N PRO A 17 -9.59 16.42 21.75
CA PRO A 17 -10.95 16.88 21.50
C PRO A 17 -12.00 15.76 21.51
N LEU A 18 -11.62 14.55 21.07
CA LEU A 18 -12.47 13.36 21.13
C LEU A 18 -12.41 12.62 22.49
N GLN A 19 -11.63 13.11 23.45
CA GLN A 19 -11.42 12.44 24.74
C GLN A 19 -10.96 10.97 24.62
N MET A 20 -10.09 10.70 23.64
CA MET A 20 -9.50 9.37 23.38
C MET A 20 -8.27 9.21 24.27
N LYS A 21 -8.50 8.88 25.55
CA LYS A 21 -7.47 8.91 26.61
C LYS A 21 -6.50 7.73 26.57
N ASP A 22 -6.89 6.65 25.90
CA ASP A 22 -6.10 5.42 25.71
C ASP A 22 -5.57 5.29 24.27
N THR A 23 -5.33 6.44 23.59
CA THR A 23 -4.86 6.48 22.20
C THR A 23 -3.60 7.32 22.06
N PHE A 24 -2.51 6.70 21.64
CA PHE A 24 -1.19 7.35 21.55
C PHE A 24 -0.23 6.54 20.64
N PHE A 25 0.84 7.18 20.17
CA PHE A 25 1.92 6.50 19.44
C PHE A 25 2.98 5.91 20.38
N HIS A 26 3.30 6.62 21.46
CA HIS A 26 4.34 6.23 22.42
C HIS A 26 3.72 6.02 23.80
N PRO A 27 3.29 4.77 24.12
CA PRO A 27 2.70 4.51 25.43
C PRO A 27 3.72 4.70 26.54
N ALA A 28 3.35 5.47 27.57
CA ALA A 28 4.12 5.55 28.78
C ALA A 28 4.17 4.18 29.50
N GLU A 29 5.20 3.93 30.28
CA GLU A 29 5.39 2.66 31.00
C GLU A 29 4.19 2.26 31.85
N THR A 30 3.47 3.22 32.40
CA THR A 30 2.26 3.03 33.20
C THR A 30 1.12 2.33 32.42
N TYR A 31 1.14 2.40 31.08
CA TYR A 31 0.16 1.72 30.23
C TYR A 31 0.57 0.29 29.87
N LEU A 32 1.83 -0.10 30.01
CA LEU A 32 2.32 -1.43 29.62
C LEU A 32 1.49 -2.59 30.20
N PRO A 33 1.02 -2.57 31.46
CA PRO A 33 0.18 -3.65 31.98
C PRO A 33 -1.11 -3.88 31.19
N ARG A 34 -1.65 -2.83 30.55
CA ARG A 34 -2.91 -2.85 29.80
C ARG A 34 -2.73 -3.11 28.29
N ILE A 35 -1.50 -3.05 27.78
CA ILE A 35 -1.21 -3.24 26.37
C ILE A 35 -1.07 -4.73 26.06
N ALA A 36 -1.75 -5.20 25.03
CA ALA A 36 -1.59 -6.57 24.53
C ALA A 36 -0.21 -6.76 23.87
N PRO A 37 0.46 -7.90 24.10
CA PRO A 37 1.70 -8.22 23.40
C PRO A 37 1.44 -8.40 21.90
N THR A 38 2.39 -8.00 21.05
CA THR A 38 2.24 -8.08 19.59
C THR A 38 2.90 -9.33 19.00
N THR A 39 4.09 -9.68 19.44
CA THR A 39 4.80 -10.86 18.96
C THR A 39 5.82 -11.34 19.99
N MET A 40 6.29 -12.57 19.82
CA MET A 40 7.46 -13.09 20.51
C MET A 40 8.69 -12.86 19.64
N MET A 41 9.75 -12.33 20.21
CA MET A 41 11.03 -12.10 19.56
C MET A 41 11.87 -13.39 19.55
N ASP A 42 12.90 -13.45 18.71
CA ASP A 42 13.77 -14.63 18.58
C ASP A 42 14.55 -14.94 19.88
N ASP A 43 14.79 -13.95 20.71
CA ASP A 43 15.43 -14.08 22.03
C ASP A 43 14.46 -14.56 23.14
N GLY A 44 13.20 -14.83 22.80
CA GLY A 44 12.15 -15.21 23.74
C GLY A 44 11.49 -14.05 24.49
N SER A 45 11.92 -12.82 24.28
CA SER A 45 11.25 -11.63 24.80
C SER A 45 9.93 -11.35 24.08
N VAL A 46 9.07 -10.56 24.68
CA VAL A 46 7.77 -10.20 24.12
C VAL A 46 7.74 -8.74 23.73
N LEU A 47 7.45 -8.46 22.45
CA LEU A 47 7.26 -7.10 21.98
C LEU A 47 5.93 -6.55 22.52
N LYS A 48 6.03 -5.54 23.40
CA LYS A 48 4.88 -4.94 24.08
C LYS A 48 5.10 -3.45 24.29
N GLY A 49 4.11 -2.63 23.94
CA GLY A 49 4.24 -1.16 24.04
C GLY A 49 5.16 -0.53 23.00
N VAL A 50 5.67 -1.31 22.06
CA VAL A 50 6.48 -0.85 20.95
C VAL A 50 5.78 -1.28 19.66
N VAL A 51 5.85 -0.45 18.62
CA VAL A 51 5.23 -0.74 17.33
C VAL A 51 5.80 -2.02 16.73
N HIS A 52 4.91 -2.89 16.22
CA HIS A 52 5.31 -4.15 15.61
C HIS A 52 5.92 -3.95 14.21
N ASP A 53 5.40 -2.97 13.46
CA ASP A 53 5.85 -2.70 12.10
C ASP A 53 7.30 -2.21 12.09
N PRO A 54 8.22 -2.90 11.38
CA PRO A 54 9.63 -2.56 11.42
C PRO A 54 9.93 -1.22 10.74
N THR A 55 9.13 -0.80 9.77
CA THR A 55 9.29 0.48 9.08
C THR A 55 8.89 1.62 10.02
N ALA A 56 7.73 1.53 10.67
CA ALA A 56 7.33 2.51 11.66
C ALA A 56 8.31 2.54 12.85
N GLY A 57 8.85 1.37 13.26
CA GLY A 57 9.92 1.29 14.26
C GLY A 57 11.16 2.08 13.86
N ALA A 58 11.61 1.96 12.61
CA ALA A 58 12.71 2.74 12.06
C ALA A 58 12.39 4.24 11.93
N MET A 59 11.11 4.61 11.91
CA MET A 59 10.61 6.00 11.92
C MET A 59 10.32 6.50 13.35
N ALA A 60 11.07 6.03 14.33
CA ALA A 60 10.91 6.37 15.74
C ALA A 60 9.54 5.99 16.35
N GLY A 61 8.85 4.99 15.79
CA GLY A 61 7.63 4.43 16.35
C GLY A 61 6.34 5.11 15.87
N GLU A 62 6.40 6.17 15.09
CA GLU A 62 5.21 6.86 14.57
C GLU A 62 5.24 7.03 13.05
N ALA A 63 4.23 6.48 12.39
CA ALA A 63 4.08 6.59 10.94
C ALA A 63 2.59 6.62 10.56
N GLY A 64 2.29 7.13 9.36
CA GLY A 64 0.92 7.22 8.87
C GLY A 64 0.23 5.86 8.65
N HIS A 65 0.99 4.78 8.58
CA HIS A 65 0.49 3.42 8.34
C HIS A 65 0.54 2.51 9.57
N ALA A 66 1.32 2.84 10.61
CA ALA A 66 1.47 2.03 11.82
C ALA A 66 2.03 2.83 13.00
N GLY A 67 1.93 2.28 14.20
CA GLY A 67 2.48 2.85 15.42
C GLY A 67 1.44 3.30 16.44
N LEU A 68 0.17 3.39 16.06
CA LEU A 68 -0.89 3.84 16.95
C LEU A 68 -1.36 2.71 17.87
N PHE A 69 -1.38 2.98 19.17
CA PHE A 69 -2.03 2.17 20.20
C PHE A 69 -3.38 2.79 20.55
N THR A 70 -4.40 1.97 20.73
CA THR A 70 -5.75 2.46 21.06
C THR A 70 -6.56 1.40 21.80
N SER A 71 -7.67 1.83 22.39
CA SER A 71 -8.69 0.95 22.98
C SER A 71 -9.94 0.87 22.11
N ALA A 72 -10.77 -0.17 22.32
CA ALA A 72 -12.06 -0.28 21.64
C ALA A 72 -12.99 0.89 21.97
N HIS A 73 -12.93 1.40 23.20
CA HIS A 73 -13.70 2.55 23.63
C HIS A 73 -13.33 3.80 22.82
N ASP A 74 -12.04 4.11 22.74
CA ASP A 74 -11.56 5.30 22.01
C ASP A 74 -11.83 5.19 20.52
N LEU A 75 -11.62 4.00 19.94
CA LEU A 75 -11.91 3.76 18.54
C LEU A 75 -13.41 3.89 18.23
N ALA A 76 -14.29 3.52 19.18
CA ALA A 76 -15.73 3.77 19.06
C ALA A 76 -16.06 5.28 19.06
N ARG A 77 -15.34 6.11 19.82
CA ARG A 77 -15.50 7.57 19.78
C ARG A 77 -15.12 8.12 18.41
N PHE A 78 -14.00 7.68 17.87
CA PHE A 78 -13.57 8.05 16.52
C PHE A 78 -14.63 7.63 15.46
N ALA A 79 -15.11 6.39 15.52
CA ALA A 79 -16.11 5.90 14.57
C ALA A 79 -17.45 6.65 14.68
N ARG A 80 -17.89 7.00 15.89
CA ARG A 80 -19.08 7.85 16.11
C ARG A 80 -18.89 9.25 15.54
N MET A 81 -17.69 9.84 15.69
CA MET A 81 -17.35 11.13 15.09
C MET A 81 -17.49 11.06 13.57
N ILE A 82 -17.01 10.00 12.92
CA ILE A 82 -17.19 9.80 11.47
C ILE A 82 -18.66 9.67 11.12
N LEU A 83 -19.43 8.82 11.82
CA LEU A 83 -20.88 8.63 11.60
C LEU A 83 -21.73 9.87 11.84
N GLN A 84 -21.21 10.85 12.60
CA GLN A 84 -21.85 12.13 12.87
C GLN A 84 -21.30 13.26 11.97
N GLY A 85 -20.72 12.93 10.83
CA GLY A 85 -20.23 13.90 9.86
C GLY A 85 -19.08 14.76 10.37
N GLY A 86 -18.17 14.16 11.13
CA GLY A 86 -16.91 14.78 11.56
C GLY A 86 -16.97 15.50 12.89
N GLN A 87 -18.00 15.27 13.72
CA GLN A 87 -18.10 15.85 15.06
C GLN A 87 -18.59 14.82 16.09
N LEU A 88 -18.24 15.02 17.34
CA LEU A 88 -18.73 14.25 18.47
C LEU A 88 -18.79 15.13 19.73
N GLU A 89 -19.94 15.13 20.43
CA GLU A 89 -20.09 15.80 21.74
C GLU A 89 -19.64 17.26 21.71
N GLY A 90 -19.91 17.98 20.62
CA GLY A 90 -19.55 19.41 20.44
C GLY A 90 -18.17 19.62 19.80
N ALA A 91 -17.28 18.63 19.82
CA ALA A 91 -15.96 18.73 19.18
C ALA A 91 -16.07 18.43 17.68
N ARG A 92 -15.69 19.41 16.85
CA ARG A 92 -15.61 19.22 15.39
C ARG A 92 -14.17 18.95 14.97
N ILE A 93 -13.93 17.76 14.44
CA ILE A 93 -12.62 17.32 13.95
C ILE A 93 -12.51 17.50 12.44
N LEU A 94 -13.55 17.12 11.72
CA LEU A 94 -13.61 17.15 10.25
C LEU A 94 -14.87 17.88 9.77
N ARG A 95 -14.82 18.47 8.60
CA ARG A 95 -16.01 18.95 7.92
C ARG A 95 -16.81 17.77 7.36
N PRO A 96 -18.14 17.85 7.24
CA PRO A 96 -18.97 16.79 6.66
C PRO A 96 -18.50 16.36 5.26
N GLU A 97 -18.11 17.34 4.43
CA GLU A 97 -17.60 17.08 3.07
C GLU A 97 -16.31 16.26 3.10
N THR A 98 -15.42 16.50 4.08
CA THR A 98 -14.20 15.72 4.26
C THR A 98 -14.53 14.27 4.66
N VAL A 99 -15.49 14.08 5.57
CA VAL A 99 -15.95 12.73 5.93
C VAL A 99 -16.52 12.01 4.71
N LYS A 100 -17.33 12.71 3.91
CA LYS A 100 -17.89 12.16 2.66
C LYS A 100 -16.78 11.73 1.70
N LEU A 101 -15.74 12.55 1.50
CA LEU A 101 -14.57 12.19 0.67
C LEU A 101 -13.82 10.98 1.22
N MET A 102 -13.64 10.89 2.54
CA MET A 102 -12.95 9.78 3.17
C MET A 102 -13.70 8.45 3.02
N SER A 103 -15.02 8.48 3.05
CA SER A 103 -15.89 7.31 3.04
C SER A 103 -16.49 6.97 1.67
N SER A 104 -16.22 7.73 0.63
CA SER A 104 -16.63 7.45 -0.76
C SER A 104 -15.44 7.00 -1.60
N VAL A 105 -15.74 6.31 -2.71
CA VAL A 105 -14.70 5.80 -3.63
C VAL A 105 -13.91 6.96 -4.22
N GLN A 106 -12.60 6.94 -4.03
CA GLN A 106 -11.65 7.93 -4.56
C GLN A 106 -10.68 7.31 -5.59
N THR A 107 -10.62 5.98 -5.66
CA THR A 107 -9.82 5.30 -6.68
C THR A 107 -10.45 5.48 -8.06
N PRO A 108 -9.64 5.69 -9.12
CA PRO A 108 -10.13 5.81 -10.49
C PRO A 108 -10.93 4.58 -10.93
N GLU A 109 -11.91 4.74 -11.83
CA GLU A 109 -12.74 3.64 -12.34
C GLU A 109 -11.92 2.50 -12.98
N ALA A 110 -10.78 2.83 -13.58
CA ALA A 110 -9.87 1.84 -14.17
C ALA A 110 -9.21 0.92 -13.12
N VAL A 111 -9.30 1.26 -11.84
CA VAL A 111 -8.77 0.46 -10.73
C VAL A 111 -9.90 -0.34 -10.12
N SER A 112 -9.78 -1.68 -10.16
CA SER A 112 -10.81 -2.58 -9.62
C SER A 112 -10.97 -2.50 -8.10
N VAL A 113 -9.92 -2.08 -7.40
CA VAL A 113 -9.92 -1.89 -5.93
C VAL A 113 -10.55 -0.55 -5.59
N ARG A 114 -11.61 -0.56 -4.79
CA ARG A 114 -12.36 0.63 -4.41
C ARG A 114 -12.00 1.07 -3.00
N ARG A 115 -11.39 2.24 -2.90
CA ARG A 115 -10.95 2.82 -1.63
C ARG A 115 -11.39 4.28 -1.51
N GLY A 116 -11.69 4.67 -0.27
CA GLY A 116 -11.79 6.07 0.13
C GLY A 116 -10.42 6.65 0.52
N LEU A 117 -10.43 7.79 1.19
CA LEU A 117 -9.20 8.36 1.75
C LEU A 117 -8.91 7.71 3.11
N GLY A 118 -8.04 6.71 3.10
CA GLY A 118 -7.65 5.95 4.28
C GLY A 118 -8.54 4.75 4.62
N PHE A 119 -9.66 4.54 3.90
CA PHE A 119 -10.57 3.40 4.13
C PHE A 119 -10.66 2.46 2.93
N ASP A 120 -10.82 1.18 3.22
CA ASP A 120 -11.29 0.18 2.28
C ASP A 120 -12.81 0.25 2.16
N ILE A 121 -13.34 0.11 0.94
CA ILE A 121 -14.78 0.05 0.65
C ILE A 121 -15.10 -1.29 -0.01
N ASP A 122 -14.44 -1.57 -1.13
CA ASP A 122 -14.54 -2.85 -1.84
C ASP A 122 -13.16 -3.21 -2.38
N SER A 123 -12.43 -3.96 -1.59
CA SER A 123 -11.05 -4.35 -1.84
C SER A 123 -10.82 -5.74 -1.26
N PRO A 124 -9.72 -6.41 -1.61
CA PRO A 124 -9.32 -7.66 -0.98
C PRO A 124 -9.15 -7.58 0.55
N TYR A 125 -8.99 -6.37 1.08
CA TYR A 125 -8.89 -6.12 2.53
C TYR A 125 -10.23 -5.81 3.21
N ALA A 126 -11.33 -5.74 2.46
CA ALA A 126 -12.68 -5.47 2.97
C ALA A 126 -13.33 -6.69 3.66
N GLY A 127 -12.55 -7.73 4.00
CA GLY A 127 -13.03 -8.92 4.73
C GLY A 127 -13.85 -8.64 5.99
N PRO A 128 -13.55 -7.61 6.82
CA PRO A 128 -14.36 -7.27 7.98
C PRO A 128 -15.80 -6.84 7.67
N ARG A 129 -16.11 -6.44 6.44
CA ARG A 129 -17.47 -6.17 5.97
C ARG A 129 -18.35 -7.42 6.04
N GLY A 130 -17.76 -8.61 5.80
CA GLY A 130 -18.56 -9.80 5.54
C GLY A 130 -19.34 -9.68 4.23
N LYS A 131 -20.39 -10.47 4.08
CA LYS A 131 -21.30 -10.43 2.93
C LYS A 131 -22.59 -9.64 3.20
N ASN A 132 -22.91 -9.42 4.49
CA ASN A 132 -24.22 -8.89 4.90
C ASN A 132 -24.22 -7.34 4.99
N PHE A 133 -23.10 -6.69 5.30
CA PHE A 133 -23.01 -5.24 5.16
C PHE A 133 -22.95 -4.84 3.69
N PRO A 134 -23.65 -3.78 3.28
CA PRO A 134 -23.74 -3.36 1.88
C PRO A 134 -22.43 -2.72 1.39
N LEU A 135 -22.29 -2.62 0.09
CA LEU A 135 -21.34 -1.70 -0.51
C LEU A 135 -21.68 -0.28 -0.05
N GLY A 136 -20.64 0.49 0.31
CA GLY A 136 -20.83 1.79 0.92
C GLY A 136 -20.57 1.80 2.42
N SER A 137 -20.52 0.66 3.06
CA SER A 137 -19.82 0.50 4.33
C SER A 137 -18.32 0.48 4.08
N PHE A 138 -17.53 0.93 5.03
CA PHE A 138 -16.09 1.15 4.86
C PHE A 138 -15.33 0.88 6.16
N GLY A 139 -14.04 0.66 6.05
CA GLY A 139 -13.22 0.39 7.21
C GLY A 139 -11.77 0.12 6.87
N HIS A 140 -11.04 -0.48 7.77
CA HIS A 140 -9.66 -0.94 7.56
C HIS A 140 -9.31 -2.10 8.46
N SER A 141 -8.33 -2.89 8.03
CA SER A 141 -7.77 -3.98 8.83
C SER A 141 -6.28 -3.75 9.10
N GLY A 142 -5.83 -4.13 10.31
CA GLY A 142 -4.43 -4.06 10.71
C GLY A 142 -3.72 -5.41 10.63
N TRP A 143 -2.43 -5.38 10.31
CA TRP A 143 -1.59 -6.57 10.22
C TRP A 143 -1.54 -7.36 11.52
N THR A 144 -1.48 -6.67 12.66
CA THR A 144 -1.42 -7.28 14.00
C THR A 144 -2.69 -8.01 14.42
N GLY A 145 -3.78 -7.89 13.66
CA GLY A 145 -5.03 -8.60 13.93
C GLY A 145 -6.24 -7.71 14.16
N THR A 146 -6.06 -6.39 14.17
CA THR A 146 -7.12 -5.41 14.43
C THR A 146 -7.97 -5.12 13.19
N SER A 147 -9.23 -4.70 13.39
CA SER A 147 -10.05 -4.08 12.34
C SER A 147 -11.10 -3.14 12.91
N LEU A 148 -11.44 -2.14 12.11
CA LEU A 148 -12.55 -1.23 12.29
C LEU A 148 -13.40 -1.27 11.02
N TRP A 149 -14.71 -1.51 11.14
CA TRP A 149 -15.64 -1.41 10.02
C TRP A 149 -16.84 -0.56 10.41
N ILE A 150 -17.24 0.35 9.54
CA ILE A 150 -18.30 1.35 9.78
C ILE A 150 -19.35 1.19 8.69
N ASP A 151 -20.57 0.96 9.09
CA ASP A 151 -21.73 0.98 8.19
C ASP A 151 -22.56 2.25 8.42
N PRO A 152 -22.61 3.16 7.44
CA PRO A 152 -23.34 4.40 7.57
C PRO A 152 -24.88 4.21 7.48
N PHE A 153 -25.37 3.13 6.87
CA PHE A 153 -26.79 2.88 6.66
C PHE A 153 -27.49 2.47 7.95
N SER A 154 -27.01 1.44 8.62
CA SER A 154 -27.49 1.02 9.93
C SER A 154 -26.86 1.81 11.08
N ARG A 155 -25.89 2.70 10.80
CA ARG A 155 -25.09 3.45 11.78
C ARG A 155 -24.34 2.54 12.76
N THR A 156 -23.90 1.41 12.27
CA THR A 156 -23.24 0.36 13.06
C THR A 156 -21.73 0.43 12.88
N THR A 157 -21.01 0.14 13.93
CA THR A 157 -19.54 0.02 13.93
C THR A 157 -19.12 -1.31 14.49
N VAL A 158 -18.25 -2.01 13.79
CA VAL A 158 -17.63 -3.27 14.24
C VAL A 158 -16.17 -3.03 14.54
N ILE A 159 -15.79 -3.14 15.79
CA ILE A 159 -14.41 -3.00 16.26
C ILE A 159 -13.94 -4.37 16.73
N PHE A 160 -12.89 -4.87 16.11
CA PHE A 160 -12.26 -6.13 16.49
C PHE A 160 -10.78 -5.89 16.75
N LEU A 161 -10.35 -6.04 18.00
CA LEU A 161 -8.98 -5.86 18.43
C LEU A 161 -8.42 -7.20 18.87
N SER A 162 -7.46 -7.70 18.14
CA SER A 162 -6.72 -8.92 18.46
C SER A 162 -5.23 -8.75 18.20
N ASN A 163 -4.43 -9.65 18.68
CA ASN A 163 -2.98 -9.69 18.49
C ASN A 163 -2.56 -11.01 17.82
N ARG A 164 -3.02 -11.23 16.59
CA ARG A 164 -2.83 -12.49 15.87
C ARG A 164 -1.37 -12.95 15.74
N ASN A 165 -0.41 -12.02 15.81
CA ASN A 165 1.01 -12.33 15.67
C ASN A 165 1.62 -12.92 16.96
N HIS A 166 0.93 -12.82 18.09
CA HIS A 166 1.42 -13.38 19.36
C HIS A 166 0.75 -14.72 19.68
N PRO A 167 1.53 -15.72 20.12
CA PRO A 167 2.99 -15.76 20.21
C PRO A 167 3.68 -16.08 18.87
N SER A 168 3.01 -16.68 17.91
CA SER A 168 3.65 -17.28 16.73
C SER A 168 2.95 -17.00 15.39
N GLY A 169 2.06 -16.00 15.37
CA GLY A 169 1.28 -15.70 14.18
C GLY A 169 -0.01 -16.51 14.06
N GLY A 170 -0.97 -15.98 13.32
CA GLY A 170 -2.28 -16.62 13.11
C GLY A 170 -3.06 -15.94 12.00
N ASP A 171 -4.19 -16.53 11.62
CA ASP A 171 -5.10 -15.98 10.62
C ASP A 171 -6.45 -15.66 11.23
N VAL A 172 -6.83 -14.39 11.23
CA VAL A 172 -8.11 -13.91 11.76
C VAL A 172 -9.08 -13.45 10.66
N ARG A 173 -8.75 -13.67 9.39
CA ARG A 173 -9.57 -13.22 8.25
C ARG A 173 -10.97 -13.82 8.29
N LYS A 174 -11.06 -15.13 8.51
CA LYS A 174 -12.35 -15.83 8.63
C LYS A 174 -13.17 -15.33 9.82
N LEU A 175 -12.51 -15.07 10.95
CA LEU A 175 -13.18 -14.54 12.15
C LEU A 175 -13.72 -13.13 11.94
N ARG A 176 -12.92 -12.24 11.34
CA ARG A 176 -13.36 -10.88 10.98
C ARG A 176 -14.57 -10.90 10.05
N TYR A 177 -14.53 -11.78 9.02
CA TYR A 177 -15.64 -11.96 8.09
C TYR A 177 -16.93 -12.43 8.78
N GLN A 178 -16.82 -13.41 9.68
CA GLN A 178 -17.96 -13.93 10.44
C GLN A 178 -18.54 -12.87 11.38
N LEU A 179 -17.67 -12.12 12.07
CA LEU A 179 -18.10 -11.04 12.96
C LEU A 179 -18.84 -9.93 12.20
N GLY A 180 -18.37 -9.56 10.99
CA GLY A 180 -19.08 -8.64 10.12
C GLY A 180 -20.49 -9.11 9.78
N ASN A 181 -20.64 -10.39 9.42
CA ASN A 181 -21.96 -10.98 9.13
C ASN A 181 -22.89 -10.95 10.35
N LEU A 182 -22.41 -11.42 11.49
CA LEU A 182 -23.19 -11.47 12.74
C LEU A 182 -23.57 -10.05 13.21
N ALA A 183 -22.66 -9.09 13.08
CA ALA A 183 -22.95 -7.71 13.44
C ALA A 183 -24.03 -7.11 12.53
N ALA A 184 -23.96 -7.35 11.22
CA ALA A 184 -24.98 -6.90 10.29
C ALA A 184 -26.35 -7.52 10.60
N GLU A 185 -26.41 -8.82 10.85
CA GLU A 185 -27.63 -9.54 11.25
C GLU A 185 -28.21 -8.98 12.56
N ALA A 186 -27.37 -8.71 13.54
CA ALA A 186 -27.78 -8.19 14.84
C ALA A 186 -28.39 -6.79 14.80
N THR A 187 -28.15 -6.01 13.72
CA THR A 187 -28.75 -4.68 13.56
C THR A 187 -30.27 -4.74 13.34
N GLY A 188 -30.78 -5.83 12.78
CA GLY A 188 -32.16 -5.92 12.29
C GLY A 188 -32.46 -4.98 11.11
N PHE A 189 -31.46 -4.35 10.53
CA PHE A 189 -31.63 -3.42 9.41
C PHE A 189 -31.82 -4.18 8.10
N ASP A 190 -32.80 -3.73 7.28
CA ASP A 190 -33.01 -4.29 5.95
C ASP A 190 -32.03 -3.67 4.94
N PHE A 191 -30.95 -4.39 4.66
CA PHE A 191 -29.93 -3.96 3.70
C PHE A 191 -30.34 -4.15 2.23
N THR A 192 -31.48 -4.80 1.93
CA THR A 192 -31.88 -5.06 0.54
C THR A 192 -32.13 -3.78 -0.23
N ALA A 193 -32.67 -2.76 0.43
CA ALA A 193 -32.95 -1.44 -0.16
C ALA A 193 -31.69 -0.63 -0.51
N VAL A 194 -30.54 -0.95 0.08
CA VAL A 194 -29.26 -0.25 -0.13
C VAL A 194 -28.20 -1.15 -0.76
N SER A 195 -28.52 -2.41 -1.00
CA SER A 195 -27.61 -3.40 -1.62
C SER A 195 -27.30 -2.98 -3.05
N GLY A 196 -26.02 -2.86 -3.37
CA GLY A 196 -25.55 -2.43 -4.70
C GLY A 196 -25.47 -0.91 -4.89
N ALA A 197 -25.97 -0.11 -3.95
CA ALA A 197 -25.67 1.32 -3.94
C ALA A 197 -24.20 1.50 -3.53
N LEU A 198 -23.33 1.65 -4.52
CA LEU A 198 -22.05 2.30 -4.25
C LEU A 198 -22.38 3.68 -3.68
N PRO A 199 -21.67 4.16 -2.64
CA PRO A 199 -21.73 5.57 -2.31
C PRO A 199 -21.50 6.29 -3.64
N GLU A 200 -22.42 7.20 -4.00
CA GLU A 200 -22.21 8.01 -5.19
C GLU A 200 -20.76 8.48 -5.15
N VAL A 201 -19.99 8.13 -6.17
CA VAL A 201 -18.90 8.99 -6.57
C VAL A 201 -19.61 10.32 -6.68
N THR A 202 -19.45 11.19 -5.71
CA THR A 202 -19.96 12.53 -5.87
C THR A 202 -19.25 12.99 -7.10
N ASP A 203 -19.98 12.99 -8.23
CA ASP A 203 -19.60 13.81 -9.33
C ASP A 203 -19.18 15.12 -8.66
N ARG A 204 -17.87 15.33 -8.56
CA ARG A 204 -17.40 16.70 -8.52
C ARG A 204 -18.12 17.27 -9.71
N LYS A 205 -19.22 17.98 -9.43
CA LYS A 205 -19.86 18.73 -10.50
C LYS A 205 -18.72 19.46 -11.13
N THR A 206 -18.41 19.11 -12.35
CA THR A 206 -17.37 19.67 -13.20
C THR A 206 -17.58 21.17 -13.45
N THR A 207 -18.33 21.84 -12.60
CA THR A 207 -18.44 23.31 -12.51
C THR A 207 -17.34 23.93 -11.66
N ASP A 208 -16.70 23.19 -10.75
CA ASP A 208 -15.35 23.35 -10.31
C ASP A 208 -14.59 22.11 -10.78
N THR A 209 -14.46 21.93 -12.09
CA THR A 209 -13.20 21.40 -12.58
C THR A 209 -12.18 22.17 -11.73
N PRO A 210 -11.40 21.53 -10.78
CA PRO A 210 -10.21 22.17 -10.33
C PRO A 210 -9.59 22.45 -11.67
N GLU A 211 -9.57 23.76 -12.10
CA GLU A 211 -8.81 24.17 -13.26
C GLU A 211 -7.74 23.13 -13.35
N LYS A 212 -7.80 22.28 -14.41
CA LYS A 212 -6.85 21.18 -14.49
C LYS A 212 -5.62 21.88 -14.04
N VAL A 213 -5.13 21.60 -12.81
CA VAL A 213 -3.85 22.17 -12.45
C VAL A 213 -3.04 21.64 -13.58
N GLN A 214 -2.91 22.47 -14.60
CA GLN A 214 -1.96 22.27 -15.64
C GLN A 214 -0.69 22.44 -14.84
N TYR A 215 -0.34 21.34 -14.16
CA TYR A 215 1.05 21.10 -13.91
C TYR A 215 1.63 21.31 -15.27
N PRO A 216 2.47 22.37 -15.46
CA PRO A 216 3.08 22.56 -16.76
C PRO A 216 3.51 21.17 -17.12
N VAL A 217 2.93 20.61 -18.21
CA VAL A 217 3.26 19.26 -18.63
C VAL A 217 4.73 19.43 -19.00
N GLY A 218 5.57 19.33 -17.96
CA GLY A 218 6.99 19.35 -18.11
C GLY A 218 7.22 18.21 -19.06
N ASN A 219 7.97 18.43 -20.11
CA ASN A 219 8.33 17.43 -21.11
C ASN A 219 9.15 16.28 -20.51
N VAL A 220 8.95 15.96 -19.22
CA VAL A 220 9.56 14.82 -18.55
C VAL A 220 8.87 13.57 -19.05
N LEU A 221 9.60 12.79 -19.81
CA LEU A 221 9.19 11.48 -20.26
C LEU A 221 9.65 10.46 -19.23
N SER A 222 8.79 9.51 -18.88
CA SER A 222 9.22 8.31 -18.14
C SER A 222 10.10 7.42 -19.02
N GLY A 223 10.87 6.52 -18.42
CA GLY A 223 11.77 5.64 -19.18
C GLY A 223 11.05 4.83 -20.26
N ILE A 224 9.81 4.37 -20.03
CA ILE A 224 9.03 3.68 -21.05
C ILE A 224 8.62 4.64 -22.21
N ASP A 225 8.28 5.90 -21.91
CA ASP A 225 7.95 6.86 -22.97
C ASP A 225 9.18 7.18 -23.84
N VAL A 226 10.37 7.28 -23.23
CA VAL A 226 11.65 7.45 -23.95
C VAL A 226 11.97 6.22 -24.81
N LEU A 227 11.73 5.03 -24.26
CA LEU A 227 11.95 3.77 -24.99
C LEU A 227 11.04 3.67 -26.22
N ILE A 228 9.77 4.05 -26.10
CA ILE A 228 8.83 4.15 -27.24
C ILE A 228 9.32 5.17 -28.27
N ALA A 229 9.70 6.37 -27.82
CA ALA A 229 10.19 7.44 -28.70
C ALA A 229 11.46 7.05 -29.48
N SER A 230 12.28 6.16 -28.92
CA SER A 230 13.47 5.58 -29.58
C SER A 230 13.16 4.33 -30.43
N ALA A 231 11.87 4.00 -30.67
CA ALA A 231 11.45 2.78 -31.32
C ALA A 231 12.07 1.51 -30.70
N PHE A 232 12.21 1.50 -29.37
CA PHE A 232 12.79 0.42 -28.58
C PHE A 232 14.27 0.09 -28.90
N ALA A 233 14.99 1.01 -29.51
CA ALA A 233 16.35 0.78 -29.99
C ALA A 233 17.31 0.10 -28.99
N PRO A 234 17.31 0.43 -27.67
CA PRO A 234 18.16 -0.25 -26.69
C PRO A 234 17.86 -1.75 -26.48
N LEU A 235 16.70 -2.22 -26.94
CA LEU A 235 16.22 -3.60 -26.75
C LEU A 235 16.06 -4.37 -28.06
N ASN A 236 16.48 -3.78 -29.17
CA ASN A 236 16.32 -4.38 -30.49
C ASN A 236 16.99 -5.76 -30.56
N ASP A 237 16.23 -6.73 -31.07
CA ASP A 237 16.61 -8.13 -31.26
C ASP A 237 16.97 -8.90 -29.98
N LEU A 238 16.90 -8.29 -28.81
CA LEU A 238 17.19 -8.92 -27.53
C LEU A 238 16.00 -9.73 -27.03
N ARG A 239 16.31 -10.86 -26.37
CA ARG A 239 15.34 -11.60 -25.53
C ARG A 239 15.27 -10.88 -24.20
N VAL A 240 14.09 -10.35 -23.89
CA VAL A 240 13.86 -9.46 -22.75
C VAL A 240 13.07 -10.16 -21.65
N GLY A 241 13.57 -10.06 -20.42
CA GLY A 241 12.80 -10.31 -19.20
C GLY A 241 12.37 -8.96 -18.59
N LEU A 242 11.12 -8.83 -18.17
CA LEU A 242 10.59 -7.60 -17.60
C LEU A 242 10.21 -7.78 -16.14
N ILE A 243 10.84 -7.03 -15.23
CA ILE A 243 10.43 -6.87 -13.84
C ILE A 243 9.45 -5.70 -13.77
N THR A 244 8.20 -5.96 -13.42
CA THR A 244 7.17 -4.90 -13.37
C THR A 244 6.02 -5.25 -12.42
N ASN A 245 5.18 -4.26 -12.19
CA ASN A 245 3.95 -4.36 -11.43
C ASN A 245 2.87 -3.44 -12.05
N PRO A 246 1.66 -3.27 -11.47
CA PRO A 246 0.61 -2.41 -12.03
C PRO A 246 0.99 -0.94 -12.25
N THR A 247 2.09 -0.47 -11.69
CA THR A 247 2.58 0.90 -11.90
C THR A 247 3.40 1.07 -13.17
N GLY A 248 3.82 -0.03 -13.82
CA GLY A 248 4.54 -0.06 -15.09
C GLY A 248 3.65 0.36 -16.26
N LEU A 249 3.39 1.66 -16.39
CA LEU A 249 2.51 2.26 -17.38
C LEU A 249 3.23 3.43 -18.08
N ASN A 250 2.94 3.62 -19.39
CA ASN A 250 3.31 4.83 -20.10
C ASN A 250 2.37 6.00 -19.75
N ARG A 251 2.60 7.19 -20.31
CA ARG A 251 1.75 8.37 -20.10
C ARG A 251 0.30 8.19 -20.58
N ASP A 252 0.06 7.30 -21.55
CA ASP A 252 -1.28 6.95 -22.06
C ASP A 252 -1.93 5.82 -21.26
N ARG A 253 -1.33 5.43 -20.12
CA ARG A 253 -1.75 4.34 -19.23
C ARG A 253 -1.77 2.96 -19.89
N ARG A 254 -0.99 2.76 -20.93
CA ARG A 254 -0.77 1.42 -21.49
C ARG A 254 0.32 0.72 -20.69
N SER A 255 0.08 -0.56 -20.38
CA SER A 255 1.03 -1.39 -19.64
C SER A 255 2.34 -1.57 -20.40
N THR A 256 3.46 -1.45 -19.71
CA THR A 256 4.80 -1.75 -20.28
C THR A 256 4.90 -3.19 -20.76
N ILE A 257 4.19 -4.14 -20.12
CA ILE A 257 4.09 -5.51 -20.61
C ILE A 257 3.55 -5.53 -22.04
N ASP A 258 2.41 -4.88 -22.25
CA ASP A 258 1.75 -4.88 -23.56
C ASP A 258 2.56 -4.13 -24.60
N LEU A 259 3.18 -3.02 -24.22
CA LEU A 259 4.03 -2.21 -25.11
C LEU A 259 5.25 -2.97 -25.59
N LEU A 260 5.94 -3.70 -24.72
CA LEU A 260 7.10 -4.52 -25.11
C LEU A 260 6.70 -5.76 -25.88
N TYR A 261 5.55 -6.36 -25.52
CA TYR A 261 5.04 -7.55 -26.23
C TYR A 261 4.61 -7.25 -27.68
N GLU A 262 4.00 -6.09 -27.90
CA GLU A 262 3.54 -5.64 -29.21
C GLU A 262 4.65 -5.02 -30.07
N ALA A 263 5.81 -4.70 -29.48
CA ALA A 263 6.94 -4.08 -30.18
C ALA A 263 7.62 -5.10 -31.12
N PRO A 264 7.63 -4.90 -32.46
CA PRO A 264 8.15 -5.90 -33.41
C PRO A 264 9.64 -6.20 -33.26
N SER A 265 10.41 -5.24 -32.74
CA SER A 265 11.87 -5.35 -32.57
C SER A 265 12.28 -5.92 -31.20
N VAL A 266 11.34 -6.21 -30.29
CA VAL A 266 11.63 -6.72 -28.94
C VAL A 266 11.09 -8.13 -28.80
N LYS A 267 11.89 -9.02 -28.24
CA LYS A 267 11.46 -10.40 -27.93
C LYS A 267 11.19 -10.51 -26.42
N LEU A 268 10.03 -10.02 -25.95
CA LEU A 268 9.64 -10.22 -24.55
C LEU A 268 9.38 -11.70 -24.31
N VAL A 269 10.14 -12.35 -23.42
CA VAL A 269 10.10 -13.81 -23.22
C VAL A 269 9.64 -14.22 -21.83
N SER A 270 9.80 -13.37 -20.81
CA SER A 270 9.36 -13.67 -19.45
C SER A 270 9.05 -12.41 -18.66
N LEU A 271 8.18 -12.57 -17.67
CA LEU A 271 7.75 -11.53 -16.74
C LEU A 271 8.18 -11.91 -15.33
N PHE A 272 8.67 -10.95 -14.56
CA PHE A 272 9.08 -11.13 -13.17
C PHE A 272 8.19 -10.28 -12.28
N GLY A 273 7.40 -10.93 -11.43
CA GLY A 273 6.45 -10.28 -10.52
C GLY A 273 7.01 -10.10 -9.12
N PRO A 274 7.05 -8.88 -8.57
CA PRO A 274 7.24 -8.65 -7.16
C PRO A 274 5.96 -8.98 -6.37
N GLU A 275 5.93 -8.62 -5.09
CA GLU A 275 4.72 -8.67 -4.26
C GLU A 275 3.53 -7.99 -4.97
N HIS A 276 2.32 -8.55 -4.84
CA HIS A 276 1.07 -8.11 -5.48
C HIS A 276 0.93 -8.34 -6.99
N GLY A 277 1.88 -9.03 -7.64
CA GLY A 277 1.77 -9.45 -9.03
C GLY A 277 1.96 -8.36 -10.08
N ILE A 278 1.93 -8.77 -11.34
CA ILE A 278 2.27 -7.92 -12.49
C ILE A 278 1.10 -7.08 -13.02
N ARG A 279 -0.16 -7.48 -12.75
CA ARG A 279 -1.39 -6.78 -13.22
C ARG A 279 -2.36 -6.41 -12.10
N GLY A 280 -1.96 -6.53 -10.82
CA GLY A 280 -2.78 -6.10 -9.68
C GLY A 280 -3.97 -6.98 -9.34
N THR A 281 -4.05 -8.19 -9.90
CA THR A 281 -5.15 -9.14 -9.65
C THR A 281 -4.83 -10.17 -8.56
N ALA A 282 -3.59 -10.22 -8.08
CA ALA A 282 -3.15 -11.17 -7.07
C ALA A 282 -3.01 -10.50 -5.69
N ASP A 283 -3.64 -11.08 -4.70
CA ASP A 283 -3.55 -10.68 -3.30
C ASP A 283 -2.56 -11.59 -2.57
N GLY A 284 -1.45 -11.03 -2.14
CA GLY A 284 -0.45 -11.73 -1.34
C GLY A 284 0.67 -12.38 -2.16
N LYS A 285 1.08 -13.59 -1.77
CA LYS A 285 2.19 -14.31 -2.43
C LYS A 285 1.85 -14.60 -3.88
N VAL A 286 2.64 -14.04 -4.78
CA VAL A 286 2.58 -14.36 -6.20
C VAL A 286 3.36 -15.64 -6.43
N GLU A 287 2.71 -16.67 -6.97
CA GLU A 287 3.36 -17.90 -7.45
C GLU A 287 3.76 -17.75 -8.92
N ASP A 288 4.62 -18.65 -9.38
CA ASP A 288 4.94 -18.76 -10.81
C ASP A 288 3.66 -19.10 -11.59
N GLY A 289 3.49 -18.52 -12.76
CA GLY A 289 2.26 -18.66 -13.55
C GLY A 289 2.44 -18.24 -15.01
N VAL A 290 1.33 -17.94 -15.66
CA VAL A 290 1.30 -17.46 -17.04
C VAL A 290 0.41 -16.22 -17.13
N ASP A 291 0.88 -15.18 -17.80
CA ASP A 291 0.08 -13.98 -18.06
C ASP A 291 -1.03 -14.30 -19.06
N SER A 292 -2.27 -14.12 -18.66
CA SER A 292 -3.45 -14.52 -19.45
C SER A 292 -3.58 -13.77 -20.78
N ARG A 293 -2.97 -12.59 -20.90
CA ARG A 293 -3.06 -11.76 -22.11
C ARG A 293 -1.96 -12.07 -23.13
N THR A 294 -0.74 -12.26 -22.65
CA THR A 294 0.41 -12.49 -23.56
C THR A 294 0.82 -13.94 -23.68
N GLY A 295 0.36 -14.81 -22.77
CA GLY A 295 0.80 -16.20 -22.70
C GLY A 295 2.21 -16.38 -22.15
N LEU A 296 2.87 -15.30 -21.70
CA LEU A 296 4.23 -15.35 -21.22
C LEU A 296 4.33 -15.91 -19.79
N PRO A 297 5.40 -16.62 -19.46
CA PRO A 297 5.62 -17.10 -18.10
C PRO A 297 5.84 -15.93 -17.13
N ILE A 298 5.16 -15.99 -15.98
CA ILE A 298 5.37 -15.13 -14.83
C ILE A 298 6.26 -15.87 -13.84
N ARG A 299 7.36 -15.27 -13.45
CA ARG A 299 8.29 -15.75 -12.43
C ARG A 299 8.16 -14.89 -11.18
N SER A 300 7.76 -15.49 -10.08
CA SER A 300 7.65 -14.77 -8.81
C SER A 300 9.04 -14.48 -8.24
N LEU A 301 9.28 -13.22 -7.86
CA LEU A 301 10.48 -12.83 -7.11
C LEU A 301 10.32 -12.99 -5.59
N TYR A 302 9.10 -13.38 -5.13
CA TYR A 302 8.77 -13.47 -3.71
C TYR A 302 8.19 -14.82 -3.29
N ALA A 303 8.39 -15.86 -4.12
CA ALA A 303 7.97 -17.21 -3.81
C ALA A 303 8.93 -17.88 -2.81
N GLY A 304 8.76 -17.61 -1.51
CA GLY A 304 9.55 -18.18 -0.43
C GLY A 304 10.52 -17.21 0.25
N LYS A 305 11.11 -17.62 1.38
CA LYS A 305 11.99 -16.75 2.17
C LYS A 305 13.29 -16.35 1.45
N ASP A 306 13.75 -17.18 0.50
CA ASP A 306 15.06 -17.02 -0.16
C ASP A 306 14.96 -16.55 -1.62
N ARG A 307 13.77 -16.44 -2.20
CA ARG A 307 13.55 -15.93 -3.56
C ARG A 307 13.27 -14.44 -3.51
N ARG A 308 14.28 -13.64 -3.73
CA ARG A 308 14.15 -12.18 -3.82
C ARG A 308 14.86 -11.59 -5.04
N LYS A 309 15.45 -12.44 -5.88
CA LYS A 309 16.08 -12.10 -7.15
C LYS A 309 15.75 -13.17 -8.22
N PRO A 310 15.83 -12.84 -9.51
CA PRO A 310 15.71 -13.82 -10.58
C PRO A 310 16.70 -14.97 -10.40
N SER A 311 16.26 -16.21 -10.69
CA SER A 311 17.18 -17.36 -10.60
C SER A 311 18.11 -17.42 -11.83
N PRO A 312 19.31 -18.02 -11.69
CA PRO A 312 20.24 -18.19 -12.81
C PRO A 312 19.61 -18.93 -14.00
N GLU A 313 18.71 -19.88 -13.75
CA GLU A 313 18.01 -20.65 -14.80
C GLU A 313 17.13 -19.72 -15.64
N HIS A 314 16.37 -18.82 -14.99
CA HIS A 314 15.50 -17.89 -15.69
C HIS A 314 16.28 -16.84 -16.49
N LEU A 315 17.48 -16.47 -16.02
CA LEU A 315 18.34 -15.49 -16.70
C LEU A 315 19.05 -16.03 -17.94
N LYS A 316 19.23 -17.36 -18.07
CA LYS A 316 19.79 -17.98 -19.29
C LYS A 316 18.94 -17.78 -20.54
N GLU A 317 17.66 -17.52 -20.35
CA GLU A 317 16.70 -17.38 -21.45
C GLU A 317 16.63 -15.95 -22.00
N ILE A 318 17.31 -14.98 -21.36
CA ILE A 318 17.21 -13.55 -21.68
C ILE A 318 18.60 -12.94 -21.94
N ASP A 319 18.63 -11.89 -22.73
CA ASP A 319 19.82 -11.10 -23.04
C ASP A 319 19.80 -9.77 -22.28
N ALA A 320 18.60 -9.29 -21.93
CA ALA A 320 18.41 -8.09 -21.14
C ALA A 320 17.30 -8.26 -20.09
N LEU A 321 17.54 -7.74 -18.89
CA LEU A 321 16.57 -7.65 -17.81
C LEU A 321 16.15 -6.19 -17.65
N VAL A 322 14.87 -5.90 -17.89
CA VAL A 322 14.30 -4.55 -17.81
C VAL A 322 13.55 -4.41 -16.48
N PHE A 323 13.74 -3.29 -15.80
CA PHE A 323 13.05 -2.93 -14.58
C PHE A 323 12.13 -1.72 -14.82
N ASP A 324 10.85 -1.86 -14.54
CA ASP A 324 9.85 -0.81 -14.67
C ASP A 324 8.82 -0.84 -13.54
N MET A 325 9.13 -0.18 -12.44
CA MET A 325 8.22 0.01 -11.30
C MET A 325 8.38 1.40 -10.71
N GLN A 326 7.26 1.98 -10.25
CA GLN A 326 7.25 3.26 -9.56
C GLN A 326 7.76 3.12 -8.13
N ASP A 327 8.82 3.83 -7.78
CA ASP A 327 9.26 4.03 -6.40
C ASP A 327 8.45 5.14 -5.72
N ILE A 328 8.49 5.19 -4.38
CA ILE A 328 7.80 6.21 -3.58
C ILE A 328 8.74 7.28 -2.98
N GLY A 329 10.03 7.26 -3.30
CA GLY A 329 11.01 8.20 -2.79
C GLY A 329 11.56 7.89 -1.40
N CYS A 330 11.31 6.67 -0.89
CA CYS A 330 11.71 6.24 0.45
C CYS A 330 12.50 4.94 0.42
N ARG A 331 13.68 4.92 1.05
CA ARG A 331 14.63 3.79 1.11
C ARG A 331 14.00 2.47 1.54
N PHE A 332 13.01 2.50 2.43
CA PHE A 332 12.38 1.30 2.95
C PHE A 332 11.41 0.63 1.97
N TYR A 333 11.11 1.27 0.84
CA TYR A 333 10.23 0.70 -0.16
C TYR A 333 10.97 -0.37 -0.97
N THR A 334 10.47 -1.60 -0.91
CA THR A 334 11.24 -2.79 -1.31
C THR A 334 11.47 -2.94 -2.81
N TYR A 335 10.87 -2.10 -3.64
CA TYR A 335 11.11 -2.16 -5.09
C TYR A 335 12.52 -1.74 -5.48
N LEU A 336 13.10 -0.75 -4.78
CA LEU A 336 14.52 -0.43 -4.96
C LEU A 336 15.43 -1.60 -4.53
N SER A 337 15.05 -2.30 -3.47
CA SER A 337 15.78 -3.49 -3.03
C SER A 337 15.69 -4.61 -4.05
N THR A 338 14.52 -4.80 -4.66
CA THR A 338 14.30 -5.74 -5.76
C THR A 338 15.16 -5.37 -6.97
N MET A 339 15.24 -4.08 -7.30
CA MET A 339 16.11 -3.56 -8.36
C MET A 339 17.57 -3.91 -8.10
N GLY A 340 18.10 -3.59 -6.90
CA GLY A 340 19.49 -3.87 -6.54
C GLY A 340 19.85 -5.36 -6.63
N LEU A 341 18.99 -6.23 -6.06
CA LEU A 341 19.17 -7.68 -6.16
C LEU A 341 19.10 -8.21 -7.60
N ALA A 342 18.24 -7.61 -8.42
CA ALA A 342 18.11 -7.97 -9.84
C ALA A 342 19.32 -7.51 -10.66
N MET A 343 19.91 -6.35 -10.32
CA MET A 343 21.18 -5.87 -10.92
C MET A 343 22.33 -6.81 -10.58
N GLU A 344 22.44 -7.26 -9.32
CA GLU A 344 23.43 -8.25 -8.93
C GLU A 344 23.27 -9.55 -9.73
N ALA A 345 22.04 -10.05 -9.85
CA ALA A 345 21.76 -11.26 -10.62
C ALA A 345 22.08 -11.10 -12.12
N ALA A 346 21.75 -9.96 -12.71
CA ALA A 346 22.07 -9.65 -14.11
C ALA A 346 23.59 -9.58 -14.34
N LYS A 347 24.33 -8.96 -13.41
CA LYS A 347 25.81 -8.95 -13.43
C LYS A 347 26.40 -10.37 -13.34
N GLU A 348 25.90 -11.18 -12.42
CA GLU A 348 26.33 -12.59 -12.26
C GLU A 348 26.07 -13.41 -13.54
N ALA A 349 24.97 -13.13 -14.23
CA ALA A 349 24.59 -13.79 -15.47
C ALA A 349 25.26 -13.20 -16.73
N GLY A 350 25.92 -12.06 -16.62
CA GLY A 350 26.54 -11.35 -17.75
C GLY A 350 25.56 -10.78 -18.78
N ILE A 351 24.33 -10.43 -18.35
CA ILE A 351 23.29 -9.85 -19.20
C ILE A 351 23.12 -8.38 -18.94
N GLN A 352 22.52 -7.67 -19.91
CA GLN A 352 22.21 -6.25 -19.79
C GLN A 352 21.12 -6.00 -18.74
N PHE A 353 21.27 -4.92 -17.94
CA PHE A 353 20.23 -4.43 -17.05
C PHE A 353 19.77 -3.04 -17.48
N VAL A 354 18.48 -2.83 -17.65
CA VAL A 354 17.88 -1.57 -18.12
C VAL A 354 16.85 -1.09 -17.12
N VAL A 355 17.01 0.13 -16.60
CA VAL A 355 16.02 0.79 -15.73
C VAL A 355 15.19 1.73 -16.60
N LEU A 356 13.88 1.51 -16.65
CA LEU A 356 12.93 2.46 -17.20
C LEU A 356 12.56 3.46 -16.10
N ASP A 357 13.34 4.53 -16.03
CA ASP A 357 13.30 5.45 -14.91
C ASP A 357 11.97 6.20 -14.78
N ARG A 358 11.63 6.56 -13.54
CA ARG A 358 10.37 7.23 -13.17
C ARG A 358 10.66 8.35 -12.17
N VAL A 359 9.85 9.42 -12.24
CA VAL A 359 9.99 10.54 -11.32
C VAL A 359 9.82 10.10 -9.86
N ASN A 360 10.62 10.70 -8.99
CA ASN A 360 10.42 10.54 -7.55
C ASN A 360 9.19 11.36 -7.11
N PRO A 361 8.12 10.74 -6.58
CA PRO A 361 6.89 11.45 -6.24
C PRO A 361 7.05 12.45 -5.08
N LEU A 362 8.13 12.32 -4.29
CA LEU A 362 8.48 13.28 -3.23
C LEU A 362 9.37 14.43 -3.75
N GLY A 363 9.74 14.40 -5.05
CA GLY A 363 10.67 15.34 -5.65
C GLY A 363 12.13 15.10 -5.27
N GLY A 364 13.03 15.90 -5.84
CA GLY A 364 14.49 15.82 -5.61
C GLY A 364 15.04 16.92 -4.70
N GLU A 365 14.20 17.86 -4.24
CA GLU A 365 14.67 19.03 -3.47
C GLU A 365 14.96 18.70 -2.01
N LYS A 366 14.29 17.71 -1.44
CA LYS A 366 14.42 17.35 -0.03
C LYS A 366 15.01 15.96 0.13
N VAL A 367 16.12 15.92 0.85
CA VAL A 367 16.74 14.70 1.35
C VAL A 367 16.60 14.71 2.85
N ALA A 368 16.08 13.63 3.45
CA ALA A 368 15.80 13.60 4.88
C ALA A 368 15.98 12.21 5.50
N GLY A 369 16.21 12.20 6.80
CA GLY A 369 16.45 11.01 7.60
C GLY A 369 17.87 10.46 7.49
N PRO A 370 18.24 9.52 8.39
CA PRO A 370 19.58 8.97 8.45
C PRO A 370 19.89 8.08 7.24
N LEU A 371 21.17 7.91 6.95
CA LEU A 371 21.68 6.80 6.16
C LEU A 371 21.36 5.46 6.85
N ARG A 372 21.49 4.37 6.12
CA ARG A 372 21.34 3.05 6.72
C ARG A 372 22.37 2.86 7.83
N ASP A 373 21.92 2.33 8.95
CA ASP A 373 22.75 1.90 10.07
C ASP A 373 22.80 0.37 10.04
N GLY A 374 24.03 -0.19 10.20
CA GLY A 374 24.27 -1.63 10.21
C GLY A 374 24.26 -2.31 8.84
N ASP A 375 24.09 -3.63 8.88
CA ASP A 375 24.22 -4.50 7.70
C ASP A 375 23.12 -4.27 6.65
N GLN A 376 23.45 -4.60 5.40
CA GLN A 376 22.50 -4.57 4.30
C GLN A 376 21.38 -5.57 4.54
N LYS A 377 20.13 -5.07 4.53
CA LYS A 377 18.92 -5.87 4.67
C LYS A 377 18.00 -5.63 3.47
N PHE A 378 17.10 -6.55 3.20
CA PHE A 378 16.15 -6.40 2.11
C PHE A 378 15.30 -5.13 2.24
N VAL A 379 14.79 -4.83 3.42
CA VAL A 379 14.22 -3.52 3.74
C VAL A 379 15.39 -2.57 4.04
N ALA A 380 15.67 -1.65 3.15
CA ALA A 380 16.82 -0.75 3.16
C ALA A 380 18.11 -1.34 2.56
N PHE A 381 17.99 -1.86 1.34
CA PHE A 381 19.10 -2.47 0.58
C PHE A 381 20.21 -1.47 0.26
N HIS A 382 19.87 -0.27 -0.22
CA HIS A 382 20.83 0.78 -0.59
C HIS A 382 21.24 1.63 0.61
N ASP A 383 22.49 2.12 0.60
CA ASP A 383 23.01 3.03 1.62
C ASP A 383 22.73 4.48 1.24
N ILE A 384 21.46 4.86 1.34
CA ILE A 384 20.93 6.17 0.98
C ILE A 384 20.08 6.71 2.14
N PRO A 385 19.81 8.02 2.22
CA PRO A 385 18.90 8.61 3.20
C PRO A 385 17.50 7.98 3.18
N LEU A 386 16.75 8.10 4.25
CA LEU A 386 15.39 7.56 4.35
C LEU A 386 14.48 8.11 3.26
N GLN A 387 14.44 9.45 3.08
CA GLN A 387 13.92 10.14 1.90
C GLN A 387 15.12 10.54 1.05
N HIS A 388 15.32 9.85 -0.08
CA HIS A 388 16.57 9.94 -0.81
C HIS A 388 16.62 11.04 -1.86
N GLY A 389 15.47 11.54 -2.33
CA GLY A 389 15.42 12.62 -3.33
C GLY A 389 15.91 12.25 -4.74
N MET A 390 16.16 10.96 -5.00
CA MET A 390 16.65 10.44 -6.28
C MET A 390 15.55 9.66 -7.00
N THR A 391 15.67 9.50 -8.30
CA THR A 391 14.88 8.51 -9.06
C THR A 391 15.49 7.12 -8.95
N ALA A 392 14.76 6.08 -9.38
CA ALA A 392 15.31 4.71 -9.40
C ALA A 392 16.53 4.58 -10.31
N GLY A 393 16.55 5.32 -11.42
CA GLY A 393 17.67 5.34 -12.36
C GLY A 393 18.90 6.10 -11.87
N GLU A 394 18.74 6.98 -10.88
CA GLU A 394 19.83 7.72 -10.24
C GLU A 394 20.47 6.95 -9.08
N ILE A 395 19.79 5.94 -8.52
CA ILE A 395 20.28 5.04 -7.48
C ILE A 395 21.10 3.90 -8.09
#